data_b7bd7238ed8e228773659d308c639ec0
#
_entry.id   b7bd7238ed8e228773659d308c639ec0
#
_cell.length_a   1.000
_cell.length_b   1.000
_cell.length_c   1.000
_cell.angle_alpha   90.00
_cell.angle_beta   90.00
_cell.angle_gamma   90.00
#
_symmetry.space_group_name_H-M   'P 1'
#
loop_
_entity.id
_entity.type
_entity.pdbx_description
1 polymer ?
#
loop_
_entity_poly.entity_id
_entity_poly.type
_entity_poly.pdbx_seq_one_letter_code
_entity_poly.pdbx_strand_id
1 'polypeptide(L)'
;QRCLRCYREQQWYGEHFLFDFIGDENISGQRVLEIGCAEAGLLKFYRSKGATCSGLELSDVRFNNAHILNAMDSLHLFQANICKPDSYAFETPDPFGTIVMRDVIEHIGDKKTALSNIYGLLKPGGKLFLSFPPKYCAYAGHQQTISKILGKLPYLHLLPNLLYVAYLKLIGVEEKKINYLVSTKKTRISISQMRSLVKFIGFSILKESNWFIRPAYSFRFGLPKLKNPFGNIPVLNEVFSNGTIFLLGRPES
;
A
#
# COMPACT_ATOMS: atom_id res chain seq x y z
N GLN A 1 8.64 -7.25 -19.22
CA GLN A 1 7.82 -8.36 -18.65
C GLN A 1 7.35 -8.07 -17.21
N ARG A 2 8.22 -7.63 -16.27
CA ARG A 2 7.86 -7.37 -14.87
C ARG A 2 6.81 -6.25 -14.74
N CYS A 3 6.98 -5.16 -15.46
CA CYS A 3 6.08 -4.02 -15.48
C CYS A 3 4.65 -4.44 -15.89
N LEU A 4 4.49 -5.15 -17.02
CA LEU A 4 3.20 -5.66 -17.49
C LEU A 4 2.55 -6.62 -16.49
N ARG A 5 3.33 -7.45 -15.80
CA ARG A 5 2.81 -8.34 -14.75
C ARG A 5 2.27 -7.54 -13.57
N CYS A 6 2.99 -6.50 -13.12
CA CYS A 6 2.53 -5.62 -12.05
C CYS A 6 1.25 -4.88 -12.44
N TYR A 7 1.20 -4.34 -13.66
CA TYR A 7 0.03 -3.66 -14.20
C TYR A 7 -1.21 -4.58 -14.22
N ARG A 8 -1.07 -5.81 -14.74
CA ARG A 8 -2.15 -6.81 -14.77
C ARG A 8 -2.59 -7.24 -13.36
N GLU A 9 -1.64 -7.38 -12.43
CA GLU A 9 -1.97 -7.69 -11.04
C GLU A 9 -2.79 -6.57 -10.40
N GLN A 10 -2.46 -5.32 -10.67
CA GLN A 10 -3.19 -4.16 -10.15
C GLN A 10 -4.63 -4.12 -10.67
N GLN A 11 -4.83 -4.36 -11.98
CA GLN A 11 -6.18 -4.48 -12.57
C GLN A 11 -6.97 -5.62 -11.94
N TRP A 12 -6.37 -6.82 -11.89
CA TRP A 12 -6.98 -7.99 -11.29
C TRP A 12 -7.38 -7.76 -9.82
N TYR A 13 -6.49 -7.10 -9.06
CA TYR A 13 -6.74 -6.80 -7.65
C TYR A 13 -7.92 -5.84 -7.47
N GLY A 14 -8.03 -4.85 -8.34
CA GLY A 14 -9.18 -3.94 -8.40
C GLY A 14 -10.49 -4.70 -8.63
N GLU A 15 -10.51 -5.52 -9.67
CA GLU A 15 -11.68 -6.25 -10.13
C GLU A 15 -12.14 -7.37 -9.17
N HIS A 16 -11.18 -8.16 -8.62
CA HIS A 16 -11.53 -9.39 -7.88
C HIS A 16 -11.48 -9.24 -6.36
N PHE A 17 -11.14 -8.06 -5.87
CA PHE A 17 -11.04 -7.88 -4.43
C PHE A 17 -11.37 -6.46 -3.95
N LEU A 18 -10.66 -5.44 -4.46
CA LEU A 18 -10.65 -4.13 -3.83
C LEU A 18 -12.00 -3.42 -3.99
N PHE A 19 -12.59 -3.48 -5.16
CA PHE A 19 -13.86 -2.83 -5.47
C PHE A 19 -14.98 -3.30 -4.53
N ASP A 20 -15.16 -4.62 -4.41
CA ASP A 20 -16.13 -5.21 -3.48
C ASP A 20 -15.80 -4.94 -2.02
N PHE A 21 -14.50 -4.90 -1.67
CA PHE A 21 -14.06 -4.65 -0.30
C PHE A 21 -14.43 -3.23 0.15
N ILE A 22 -14.28 -2.24 -0.72
CA ILE A 22 -14.65 -0.84 -0.46
C ILE A 22 -16.18 -0.68 -0.46
N GLY A 23 -16.89 -1.42 -1.30
CA GLY A 23 -18.35 -1.34 -1.44
C GLY A 23 -18.79 -0.04 -2.11
N ASP A 24 -18.07 0.40 -3.14
CA ASP A 24 -18.41 1.60 -3.93
C ASP A 24 -19.24 1.20 -5.15
N GLU A 25 -20.49 0.83 -4.94
CA GLU A 25 -21.39 0.40 -6.03
C GLU A 25 -21.60 1.49 -7.10
N ASN A 26 -21.58 2.76 -6.69
CA ASN A 26 -21.82 3.90 -7.58
C ASN A 26 -20.55 4.75 -7.75
N ILE A 27 -19.54 4.20 -8.43
CA ILE A 27 -18.23 4.86 -8.66
C ILE A 27 -18.22 5.77 -9.89
N SER A 28 -19.21 5.65 -10.79
CA SER A 28 -19.30 6.46 -12.00
C SER A 28 -19.40 7.95 -11.67
N GLY A 29 -18.57 8.77 -12.31
CA GLY A 29 -18.45 10.21 -12.04
C GLY A 29 -17.71 10.57 -10.76
N GLN A 30 -17.37 9.61 -9.90
CA GLN A 30 -16.60 9.90 -8.69
C GLN A 30 -15.12 10.08 -8.97
N ARG A 31 -14.45 10.87 -8.12
CA ARG A 31 -13.00 11.07 -8.17
C ARG A 31 -12.30 10.03 -7.30
N VAL A 32 -11.36 9.31 -7.91
CA VAL A 32 -10.54 8.28 -7.27
C VAL A 32 -9.07 8.70 -7.35
N LEU A 33 -8.35 8.58 -6.22
CA LEU A 33 -6.91 8.83 -6.15
C LEU A 33 -6.19 7.57 -5.69
N GLU A 34 -5.11 7.18 -6.37
CA GLU A 34 -4.20 6.14 -5.90
C GLU A 34 -2.85 6.75 -5.50
N ILE A 35 -2.45 6.53 -4.24
CA ILE A 35 -1.14 6.94 -3.71
C ILE A 35 -0.16 5.79 -3.90
N GLY A 36 0.95 6.04 -4.62
CA GLY A 36 1.89 5.01 -5.04
C GLY A 36 1.28 4.11 -6.11
N CYS A 37 0.73 4.73 -7.16
CA CYS A 37 -0.02 4.05 -8.22
C CYS A 37 0.85 3.13 -9.09
N ALA A 38 2.17 3.22 -8.97
CA ALA A 38 3.12 2.39 -9.71
C ALA A 38 2.85 2.42 -11.23
N GLU A 39 2.43 1.31 -11.84
CA GLU A 39 2.08 1.23 -13.25
C GLU A 39 0.64 1.67 -13.57
N ALA A 40 -0.15 2.11 -12.57
CA ALA A 40 -1.52 2.63 -12.65
C ALA A 40 -2.58 1.64 -13.21
N GLY A 41 -2.32 0.34 -13.10
CA GLY A 41 -3.29 -0.67 -13.55
C GLY A 41 -4.59 -0.68 -12.74
N LEU A 42 -4.55 -0.30 -11.46
CA LEU A 42 -5.74 -0.15 -10.64
C LEU A 42 -6.59 1.04 -11.10
N LEU A 43 -5.95 2.17 -11.42
CA LEU A 43 -6.66 3.35 -11.94
C LEU A 43 -7.31 3.06 -13.30
N LYS A 44 -6.67 2.25 -14.15
CA LYS A 44 -7.28 1.77 -15.40
C LYS A 44 -8.59 1.02 -15.13
N PHE A 45 -8.62 0.15 -14.12
CA PHE A 45 -9.83 -0.54 -13.72
C PHE A 45 -10.92 0.44 -13.25
N TYR A 46 -10.61 1.39 -12.36
CA TYR A 46 -11.58 2.39 -11.91
C TYR A 46 -12.07 3.30 -13.05
N ARG A 47 -11.18 3.67 -13.97
CA ARG A 47 -11.54 4.44 -15.16
C ARG A 47 -12.55 3.69 -16.02
N SER A 48 -12.40 2.37 -16.19
CA SER A 48 -13.36 1.53 -16.93
C SER A 48 -14.74 1.46 -16.28
N LYS A 49 -14.83 1.79 -14.99
CA LYS A 49 -16.09 1.92 -14.24
C LYS A 49 -16.68 3.34 -14.26
N GLY A 50 -16.09 4.25 -15.03
CA GLY A 50 -16.56 5.62 -15.19
C GLY A 50 -16.04 6.63 -14.16
N ALA A 51 -15.06 6.26 -13.33
CA ALA A 51 -14.44 7.19 -12.38
C ALA A 51 -13.49 8.17 -13.08
N THR A 52 -13.31 9.37 -12.48
CA THR A 52 -12.22 10.29 -12.79
C THR A 52 -11.02 9.92 -11.92
N CYS A 53 -9.91 9.53 -12.55
CA CYS A 53 -8.80 8.88 -11.84
C CYS A 53 -7.55 9.74 -11.83
N SER A 54 -6.97 9.88 -10.62
CA SER A 54 -5.68 10.54 -10.40
C SER A 54 -4.71 9.58 -9.70
N GLY A 55 -3.41 9.71 -9.97
CA GLY A 55 -2.37 8.86 -9.36
C GLY A 55 -1.14 9.65 -8.96
N LEU A 56 -0.61 9.36 -7.78
CA LEU A 56 0.70 9.86 -7.33
C LEU A 56 1.70 8.70 -7.33
N GLU A 57 2.86 8.87 -7.97
CA GLU A 57 3.97 7.93 -7.94
C GLU A 57 5.29 8.70 -7.76
N LEU A 58 6.15 8.21 -6.87
CA LEU A 58 7.42 8.86 -6.57
C LEU A 58 8.57 8.37 -7.47
N SER A 59 8.50 7.13 -7.95
CA SER A 59 9.55 6.51 -8.75
C SER A 59 9.45 6.93 -10.21
N ASP A 60 10.49 7.59 -10.75
CA ASP A 60 10.60 7.99 -12.16
C ASP A 60 10.29 6.84 -13.11
N VAL A 61 10.89 5.67 -12.84
CA VAL A 61 10.75 4.49 -13.70
C VAL A 61 9.29 4.00 -13.74
N ARG A 62 8.62 3.97 -12.59
CA ARG A 62 7.22 3.51 -12.51
C ARG A 62 6.26 4.54 -13.08
N PHE A 63 6.49 5.81 -12.80
CA PHE A 63 5.73 6.92 -13.34
C PHE A 63 5.77 6.92 -14.88
N ASN A 64 6.95 6.79 -15.49
CA ASN A 64 7.10 6.70 -16.93
C ASN A 64 6.41 5.44 -17.51
N ASN A 65 6.52 4.30 -16.83
CA ASN A 65 5.79 3.09 -17.22
C ASN A 65 4.27 3.29 -17.16
N ALA A 66 3.76 3.98 -16.14
CA ALA A 66 2.35 4.28 -16.03
C ALA A 66 1.85 5.12 -17.21
N HIS A 67 2.59 6.15 -17.61
CA HIS A 67 2.26 6.95 -18.79
C HIS A 67 2.24 6.13 -20.07
N ILE A 68 3.24 5.29 -20.29
CA ILE A 68 3.31 4.45 -21.49
C ILE A 68 2.14 3.44 -21.56
N LEU A 69 1.85 2.78 -20.42
CA LEU A 69 0.83 1.74 -20.36
C LEU A 69 -0.60 2.29 -20.43
N ASN A 70 -0.80 3.55 -20.09
CA ASN A 70 -2.12 4.19 -20.04
C ASN A 70 -2.22 5.39 -21.01
N ALA A 71 -1.40 5.42 -22.06
CA ALA A 71 -1.35 6.54 -23.01
C ALA A 71 -2.69 6.85 -23.69
N MET A 72 -3.57 5.86 -23.80
CA MET A 72 -4.92 6.00 -24.38
C MET A 72 -6.00 6.25 -23.32
N ASP A 73 -5.62 6.29 -22.06
CA ASP A 73 -6.55 6.48 -20.95
C ASP A 73 -6.42 7.89 -20.38
N SER A 74 -7.54 8.52 -20.08
CA SER A 74 -7.57 9.85 -19.45
C SER A 74 -7.27 9.73 -17.95
N LEU A 75 -6.02 9.42 -17.58
CA LEU A 75 -5.54 9.38 -16.19
C LEU A 75 -4.70 10.62 -15.89
N HIS A 76 -4.95 11.25 -14.74
CA HIS A 76 -4.16 12.39 -14.24
C HIS A 76 -3.04 11.88 -13.33
N LEU A 77 -1.85 11.67 -13.88
CA LEU A 77 -0.70 11.11 -13.17
C LEU A 77 0.29 12.19 -12.78
N PHE A 78 0.75 12.16 -11.53
CA PHE A 78 1.72 13.10 -10.96
C PHE A 78 2.93 12.35 -10.40
N GLN A 79 4.13 12.81 -10.77
CA GLN A 79 5.35 12.38 -10.12
C GLN A 79 5.53 13.16 -8.83
N ALA A 80 5.00 12.64 -7.73
CA ALA A 80 4.80 13.43 -6.52
C ALA A 80 4.94 12.63 -5.23
N ASN A 81 5.16 13.37 -4.14
CA ASN A 81 5.25 12.85 -2.79
C ASN A 81 4.05 13.32 -1.96
N ILE A 82 3.23 12.39 -1.46
CA ILE A 82 2.05 12.71 -0.63
C ILE A 82 2.38 13.53 0.62
N CYS A 83 3.62 13.46 1.14
CA CYS A 83 4.07 14.29 2.26
C CYS A 83 4.39 15.74 1.85
N LYS A 84 4.39 16.07 0.55
CA LYS A 84 4.74 17.40 0.02
C LYS A 84 3.60 17.91 -0.87
N PRO A 85 2.59 18.59 -0.33
CA PRO A 85 1.44 19.08 -1.09
C PRO A 85 1.82 19.91 -2.32
N ASP A 86 2.89 20.68 -2.23
CA ASP A 86 3.38 21.50 -3.36
C ASP A 86 3.94 20.67 -4.53
N SER A 87 4.14 19.36 -4.35
CA SER A 87 4.63 18.48 -5.42
C SER A 87 3.54 17.96 -6.36
N TYR A 88 2.27 18.22 -6.04
CA TYR A 88 1.13 17.87 -6.88
C TYR A 88 0.07 18.99 -6.86
N ALA A 89 -0.47 19.30 -8.03
CA ALA A 89 -1.57 20.23 -8.17
C ALA A 89 -2.68 19.54 -8.97
N PHE A 90 -3.78 19.23 -8.31
CA PHE A 90 -4.94 18.68 -9.01
C PHE A 90 -5.65 19.79 -9.81
N GLU A 91 -6.13 19.47 -11.02
CA GLU A 91 -6.78 20.42 -11.92
C GLU A 91 -8.01 21.09 -11.30
N THR A 92 -8.70 20.38 -10.42
CA THR A 92 -9.81 20.91 -9.65
C THR A 92 -9.58 20.74 -8.15
N PRO A 93 -10.03 21.70 -7.32
CA PRO A 93 -9.90 21.61 -5.86
C PRO A 93 -10.87 20.58 -5.24
N ASP A 94 -11.71 19.92 -6.07
CA ASP A 94 -12.72 19.00 -5.57
C ASP A 94 -12.11 17.80 -4.86
N PRO A 95 -12.61 17.43 -3.68
CA PRO A 95 -12.07 16.34 -2.91
C PRO A 95 -12.40 14.96 -3.53
N PHE A 96 -11.64 13.96 -3.14
CA PHE A 96 -11.79 12.58 -3.63
C PHE A 96 -12.86 11.81 -2.81
N GLY A 97 -13.69 11.03 -3.52
CA GLY A 97 -14.61 10.09 -2.89
C GLY A 97 -13.91 8.88 -2.31
N THR A 98 -12.95 8.37 -3.08
CA THR A 98 -12.17 7.18 -2.72
C THR A 98 -10.70 7.45 -2.93
N ILE A 99 -9.89 7.14 -1.91
CA ILE A 99 -8.43 7.14 -2.01
C ILE A 99 -7.93 5.72 -1.72
N VAL A 100 -6.96 5.25 -2.51
CA VAL A 100 -6.32 3.95 -2.34
C VAL A 100 -4.84 4.14 -2.05
N MET A 101 -4.33 3.51 -1.00
CA MET A 101 -2.90 3.40 -0.69
C MET A 101 -2.57 1.93 -0.40
N ARG A 102 -1.94 1.25 -1.36
CA ARG A 102 -1.67 -0.17 -1.28
C ARG A 102 -0.18 -0.47 -1.21
N ASP A 103 0.27 -0.97 -0.04
CA ASP A 103 1.67 -1.37 0.20
C ASP A 103 2.66 -0.21 -0.05
N VAL A 104 2.33 0.99 0.45
CA VAL A 104 3.12 2.22 0.31
C VAL A 104 3.49 2.80 1.67
N ILE A 105 2.57 2.81 2.63
CA ILE A 105 2.73 3.49 3.92
C ILE A 105 3.94 2.98 4.72
N GLU A 106 4.32 1.71 4.57
CA GLU A 106 5.49 1.12 5.20
C GLU A 106 6.82 1.71 4.71
N HIS A 107 6.82 2.40 3.58
CA HIS A 107 7.99 3.08 3.03
C HIS A 107 8.05 4.57 3.42
N ILE A 108 6.98 5.13 3.94
CA ILE A 108 6.90 6.54 4.32
C ILE A 108 7.44 6.73 5.73
N GLY A 109 8.42 7.62 5.91
CA GLY A 109 8.97 7.96 7.24
C GLY A 109 7.97 8.74 8.08
N ASP A 110 7.45 9.83 7.54
CA ASP A 110 6.45 10.68 8.20
C ASP A 110 5.02 10.27 7.79
N LYS A 111 4.53 9.22 8.46
CA LYS A 111 3.20 8.69 8.23
C LYS A 111 2.08 9.63 8.69
N LYS A 112 2.38 10.43 9.72
CA LYS A 112 1.41 11.39 10.24
C LYS A 112 1.08 12.44 9.17
N THR A 113 2.10 13.08 8.60
CA THR A 113 1.92 14.06 7.51
C THR A 113 1.25 13.43 6.30
N ALA A 114 1.67 12.23 5.86
CA ALA A 114 1.05 11.56 4.74
C ALA A 114 -0.44 11.30 4.95
N LEU A 115 -0.83 10.73 6.09
CA LEU A 115 -2.23 10.41 6.39
C LEU A 115 -3.06 11.68 6.66
N SER A 116 -2.47 12.74 7.25
CA SER A 116 -3.15 14.04 7.41
C SER A 116 -3.45 14.69 6.06
N ASN A 117 -2.51 14.65 5.11
CA ASN A 117 -2.73 15.16 3.76
C ASN A 117 -3.81 14.35 3.03
N ILE A 118 -3.78 13.01 3.16
CA ILE A 118 -4.83 12.15 2.60
C ILE A 118 -6.20 12.46 3.20
N TYR A 119 -6.27 12.69 4.51
CA TYR A 119 -7.51 13.09 5.19
C TYR A 119 -8.07 14.40 4.62
N GLY A 120 -7.20 15.38 4.38
CA GLY A 120 -7.58 16.65 3.76
C GLY A 120 -8.09 16.52 2.31
N LEU A 121 -7.56 15.55 1.55
CA LEU A 121 -7.95 15.27 0.17
C LEU A 121 -9.27 14.49 0.03
N LEU A 122 -9.73 13.80 1.08
CA LEU A 122 -11.01 13.09 1.06
C LEU A 122 -12.19 14.05 1.26
N LYS A 123 -13.29 13.83 0.55
CA LYS A 123 -14.56 14.49 0.88
C LYS A 123 -15.09 13.99 2.23
N PRO A 124 -15.96 14.76 2.93
CA PRO A 124 -16.77 14.21 4.02
C PRO A 124 -17.51 12.95 3.53
N GLY A 125 -17.56 11.89 4.33
CA GLY A 125 -18.08 10.57 3.93
C GLY A 125 -17.17 9.78 2.97
N GLY A 126 -16.05 10.34 2.51
CA GLY A 126 -15.10 9.67 1.63
C GLY A 126 -14.33 8.54 2.33
N LYS A 127 -13.80 7.62 1.54
CA LYS A 127 -13.15 6.38 2.03
C LYS A 127 -11.68 6.31 1.62
N LEU A 128 -10.84 5.83 2.54
CA LEU A 128 -9.46 5.46 2.28
C LEU A 128 -9.30 3.93 2.43
N PHE A 129 -8.91 3.26 1.35
CA PHE A 129 -8.38 1.90 1.43
C PHE A 129 -6.88 1.97 1.70
N LEU A 130 -6.46 1.42 2.84
CA LEU A 130 -5.06 1.39 3.27
C LEU A 130 -4.62 -0.04 3.50
N SER A 131 -3.60 -0.53 2.79
CA SER A 131 -3.00 -1.84 3.06
C SER A 131 -1.50 -1.76 3.28
N PHE A 132 -0.99 -2.62 4.16
CA PHE A 132 0.44 -2.72 4.45
C PHE A 132 0.80 -4.06 5.11
N PRO A 133 2.05 -4.53 4.99
CA PRO A 133 2.58 -5.62 5.81
C PRO A 133 2.90 -5.09 7.22
N PRO A 134 2.28 -5.63 8.28
CA PRO A 134 2.55 -5.21 9.66
C PRO A 134 4.01 -5.44 10.07
N LYS A 135 4.52 -4.60 10.97
CA LYS A 135 5.92 -4.58 11.42
C LYS A 135 6.46 -5.94 11.85
N TYR A 136 5.65 -6.75 12.49
CA TYR A 136 6.06 -8.02 13.09
C TYR A 136 5.75 -9.25 12.23
N CYS A 137 5.16 -9.10 11.05
CA CYS A 137 4.88 -10.22 10.17
C CYS A 137 6.16 -10.83 9.54
N ALA A 138 6.04 -12.04 9.04
CA ALA A 138 7.17 -12.85 8.57
C ALA A 138 8.13 -12.13 7.61
N TYR A 139 7.61 -11.32 6.71
CA TYR A 139 8.36 -10.70 5.62
C TYR A 139 8.27 -9.17 5.57
N ALA A 140 7.91 -8.52 6.67
CA ALA A 140 7.83 -7.06 6.71
C ALA A 140 9.17 -6.37 6.39
N GLY A 141 10.29 -7.04 6.55
CA GLY A 141 11.63 -6.52 6.23
C GLY A 141 11.98 -6.56 4.75
N HIS A 142 11.08 -7.00 3.87
CA HIS A 142 11.33 -7.20 2.44
C HIS A 142 12.51 -8.13 2.11
N GLN A 143 12.94 -8.95 3.09
CA GLN A 143 14.04 -9.91 2.93
C GLN A 143 13.75 -10.99 1.88
N GLN A 144 12.47 -11.26 1.55
CA GLN A 144 12.10 -12.15 0.45
C GLN A 144 12.61 -11.67 -0.93
N THR A 145 13.02 -10.40 -1.03
CA THR A 145 13.61 -9.83 -2.25
C THR A 145 15.12 -10.09 -2.38
N ILE A 146 15.74 -10.72 -1.37
CA ILE A 146 17.15 -11.16 -1.43
C ILE A 146 17.23 -12.38 -2.35
N SER A 147 18.26 -12.43 -3.21
CA SER A 147 18.50 -13.57 -4.11
C SER A 147 18.90 -14.85 -3.38
N LYS A 148 19.66 -14.72 -2.30
CA LYS A 148 20.15 -15.82 -1.46
C LYS A 148 19.03 -16.47 -0.65
N ILE A 149 18.94 -17.81 -0.64
CA ILE A 149 17.90 -18.56 0.10
C ILE A 149 17.95 -18.25 1.60
N LEU A 150 19.13 -18.25 2.21
CA LEU A 150 19.31 -17.93 3.63
C LEU A 150 18.89 -16.51 3.99
N GLY A 151 18.94 -15.57 3.03
CA GLY A 151 18.43 -14.21 3.23
C GLY A 151 16.90 -14.11 3.26
N LYS A 152 16.18 -15.14 2.83
CA LYS A 152 14.71 -15.18 2.77
C LYS A 152 14.05 -15.76 4.01
N LEU A 153 14.80 -16.02 5.08
CA LEU A 153 14.23 -16.55 6.32
C LEU A 153 13.16 -15.62 6.88
N PRO A 154 12.00 -16.15 7.28
CA PRO A 154 10.94 -15.34 7.91
C PRO A 154 11.46 -14.73 9.21
N TYR A 155 10.92 -13.57 9.58
CA TYR A 155 11.23 -12.84 10.82
C TYR A 155 12.69 -12.38 10.98
N LEU A 156 13.58 -12.63 10.04
CA LEU A 156 15.00 -12.25 10.10
C LEU A 156 15.19 -10.75 10.42
N HIS A 157 14.30 -9.92 9.91
CA HIS A 157 14.31 -8.48 10.15
C HIS A 157 14.01 -8.07 11.61
N LEU A 158 13.54 -8.97 12.46
CA LEU A 158 13.30 -8.68 13.88
C LEU A 158 14.60 -8.68 14.70
N LEU A 159 15.67 -9.26 14.17
CA LEU A 159 16.98 -9.19 14.81
C LEU A 159 17.40 -7.74 15.09
N PRO A 160 18.14 -7.46 16.18
CA PRO A 160 18.81 -6.18 16.38
C PRO A 160 19.62 -5.78 15.15
N ASN A 161 19.70 -4.48 14.84
CA ASN A 161 20.31 -4.01 13.59
C ASN A 161 21.73 -4.51 13.39
N LEU A 162 22.54 -4.55 14.45
CA LEU A 162 23.92 -5.04 14.40
C LEU A 162 23.97 -6.49 13.91
N LEU A 163 23.17 -7.38 14.54
CA LEU A 163 23.11 -8.81 14.19
C LEU A 163 22.51 -9.02 12.80
N TYR A 164 21.47 -8.23 12.45
CA TYR A 164 20.86 -8.30 11.13
C TYR A 164 21.85 -7.96 10.01
N VAL A 165 22.58 -6.85 10.16
CA VAL A 165 23.59 -6.41 9.18
C VAL A 165 24.74 -7.40 9.11
N ALA A 166 25.26 -7.87 10.26
CA ALA A 166 26.34 -8.87 10.31
C ALA A 166 25.93 -10.16 9.58
N TYR A 167 24.72 -10.66 9.84
CA TYR A 167 24.19 -11.85 9.16
C TYR A 167 24.08 -11.65 7.64
N LEU A 168 23.51 -10.51 7.20
CA LEU A 168 23.37 -10.23 5.76
C LEU A 168 24.74 -10.12 5.06
N LYS A 169 25.73 -9.52 5.70
CA LYS A 169 27.12 -9.48 5.19
C LYS A 169 27.73 -10.88 5.11
N LEU A 170 27.57 -11.70 6.16
CA LEU A 170 28.07 -13.08 6.22
C LEU A 170 27.54 -13.93 5.05
N ILE A 171 26.28 -13.80 4.70
CA ILE A 171 25.69 -14.52 3.56
C ILE A 171 25.94 -13.85 2.21
N GLY A 172 26.75 -12.78 2.15
CA GLY A 172 27.18 -12.12 0.92
C GLY A 172 26.08 -11.30 0.23
N VAL A 173 25.24 -10.60 0.99
CA VAL A 173 24.28 -9.62 0.44
C VAL A 173 25.02 -8.31 0.18
N GLU A 174 24.77 -7.71 -0.98
CA GLU A 174 25.37 -6.44 -1.38
C GLU A 174 25.00 -5.29 -0.43
N GLU A 175 25.94 -4.40 -0.17
CA GLU A 175 25.79 -3.29 0.78
C GLU A 175 24.60 -2.37 0.43
N LYS A 176 24.44 -2.04 -0.86
CA LYS A 176 23.27 -1.26 -1.34
C LYS A 176 21.94 -1.91 -0.93
N LYS A 177 21.86 -3.23 -1.04
CA LYS A 177 20.67 -3.98 -0.65
C LYS A 177 20.48 -4.02 0.87
N ILE A 178 21.57 -4.17 1.64
CA ILE A 178 21.54 -4.10 3.11
C ILE A 178 21.00 -2.76 3.56
N ASN A 179 21.51 -1.66 3.01
CA ASN A 179 21.07 -0.30 3.33
C ASN A 179 19.58 -0.09 3.04
N TYR A 180 19.09 -0.58 1.91
CA TYR A 180 17.65 -0.57 1.58
C TYR A 180 16.82 -1.36 2.62
N LEU A 181 17.24 -2.57 2.99
CA LEU A 181 16.53 -3.40 3.96
C LEU A 181 16.51 -2.77 5.36
N VAL A 182 17.62 -2.15 5.79
CA VAL A 182 17.72 -1.45 7.07
C VAL A 182 16.85 -0.18 7.07
N SER A 183 16.81 0.57 5.97
CA SER A 183 15.93 1.74 5.85
C SER A 183 14.46 1.35 5.91
N THR A 184 14.06 0.31 5.17
CA THR A 184 12.68 -0.24 5.23
C THR A 184 12.32 -0.71 6.64
N LYS A 185 13.27 -1.32 7.36
CA LYS A 185 13.07 -1.75 8.75
C LYS A 185 12.72 -0.59 9.68
N LYS A 186 13.24 0.61 9.46
CA LYS A 186 12.99 1.80 10.29
C LYS A 186 11.59 2.40 10.11
N THR A 187 11.02 2.25 8.92
CA THR A 187 9.74 2.89 8.55
C THR A 187 8.51 2.01 8.77
N ARG A 188 8.67 0.79 9.26
CA ARG A 188 7.54 -0.13 9.48
C ARG A 188 6.69 0.28 10.67
N ILE A 189 5.41 -0.06 10.59
CA ILE A 189 4.41 0.24 11.61
C ILE A 189 3.64 -1.04 11.98
N SER A 190 3.27 -1.19 13.25
CA SER A 190 2.42 -2.27 13.70
C SER A 190 0.94 -1.96 13.46
N ILE A 191 0.07 -2.97 13.55
CA ILE A 191 -1.38 -2.81 13.43
C ILE A 191 -1.89 -1.87 14.52
N SER A 192 -1.45 -2.08 15.75
CA SER A 192 -1.85 -1.27 16.91
C SER A 192 -1.43 0.19 16.77
N GLN A 193 -0.19 0.44 16.33
CA GLN A 193 0.29 1.81 16.07
C GLN A 193 -0.51 2.48 14.93
N MET A 194 -0.83 1.75 13.87
CA MET A 194 -1.66 2.28 12.77
C MET A 194 -3.06 2.64 13.26
N ARG A 195 -3.72 1.76 14.05
CA ARG A 195 -5.04 2.07 14.64
C ARG A 195 -5.02 3.36 15.46
N SER A 196 -4.00 3.54 16.30
CA SER A 196 -3.84 4.75 17.09
C SER A 196 -3.62 5.99 16.22
N LEU A 197 -2.78 5.87 15.18
CA LEU A 197 -2.44 6.98 14.29
C LEU A 197 -3.66 7.44 13.47
N VAL A 198 -4.41 6.52 12.86
CA VAL A 198 -5.57 6.90 12.05
C VAL A 198 -6.68 7.53 12.88
N LYS A 199 -6.90 7.03 14.11
CA LYS A 199 -7.84 7.64 15.06
C LYS A 199 -7.39 9.03 15.51
N PHE A 200 -6.09 9.21 15.77
CA PHE A 200 -5.52 10.51 16.15
C PHE A 200 -5.72 11.57 15.05
N ILE A 201 -5.66 11.17 13.77
CA ILE A 201 -5.89 12.07 12.63
C ILE A 201 -7.39 12.41 12.46
N GLY A 202 -8.29 11.56 12.94
CA GLY A 202 -9.74 11.77 12.84
C GLY A 202 -10.46 10.78 11.93
N PHE A 203 -9.78 9.75 11.40
CA PHE A 203 -10.43 8.70 10.63
C PHE A 203 -11.30 7.80 11.50
N SER A 204 -12.47 7.43 10.99
CA SER A 204 -13.26 6.29 11.47
C SER A 204 -12.77 5.00 10.82
N ILE A 205 -12.57 3.94 11.61
CA ILE A 205 -12.25 2.61 11.07
C ILE A 205 -13.56 1.92 10.70
N LEU A 206 -13.89 1.87 9.40
CA LEU A 206 -15.11 1.24 8.88
C LEU A 206 -14.96 -0.27 8.80
N LYS A 207 -13.76 -0.75 8.39
CA LYS A 207 -13.46 -2.17 8.28
C LYS A 207 -11.98 -2.41 8.53
N GLU A 208 -11.65 -3.49 9.23
CA GLU A 208 -10.29 -3.99 9.37
C GLU A 208 -10.24 -5.46 9.00
N SER A 209 -9.26 -5.85 8.22
CA SER A 209 -9.06 -7.24 7.82
C SER A 209 -7.59 -7.61 7.87
N ASN A 210 -7.28 -8.64 8.63
CA ASN A 210 -5.95 -9.17 8.83
C ASN A 210 -5.81 -10.51 8.08
N TRP A 211 -4.79 -10.65 7.24
CA TRP A 211 -4.64 -11.74 6.30
C TRP A 211 -3.38 -12.56 6.58
N PHE A 212 -3.55 -13.87 6.79
CA PHE A 212 -2.46 -14.83 6.81
C PHE A 212 -1.96 -15.09 5.38
N ILE A 213 -2.88 -15.31 4.41
CA ILE A 213 -2.59 -15.33 2.97
C ILE A 213 -3.29 -14.14 2.33
N ARG A 214 -2.51 -13.17 1.89
CA ARG A 214 -3.00 -11.90 1.33
C ARG A 214 -3.78 -12.11 0.03
N PRO A 215 -4.81 -11.30 -0.25
CA PRO A 215 -5.57 -11.38 -1.51
C PRO A 215 -4.70 -11.30 -2.77
N ALA A 216 -3.66 -10.47 -2.78
CA ALA A 216 -2.71 -10.35 -3.89
C ALA A 216 -1.96 -11.67 -4.21
N TYR A 217 -1.86 -12.59 -3.26
CA TYR A 217 -1.19 -13.88 -3.45
C TYR A 217 -2.00 -14.84 -4.31
N SER A 218 -3.30 -14.60 -4.48
CA SER A 218 -4.11 -15.37 -5.44
C SER A 218 -3.62 -15.16 -6.88
N PHE A 219 -3.36 -13.92 -7.28
CA PHE A 219 -2.80 -13.62 -8.60
C PHE A 219 -1.33 -14.06 -8.71
N ARG A 220 -0.53 -13.80 -7.68
CA ARG A 220 0.92 -14.02 -7.71
C ARG A 220 1.32 -15.49 -7.69
N PHE A 221 0.59 -16.30 -6.92
CA PHE A 221 0.98 -17.66 -6.55
C PHE A 221 -0.15 -18.69 -6.65
N GLY A 222 -1.36 -18.31 -7.08
CA GLY A 222 -2.53 -19.20 -7.11
C GLY A 222 -3.04 -19.62 -5.72
N LEU A 223 -2.63 -18.94 -4.65
CA LEU A 223 -3.00 -19.30 -3.29
C LEU A 223 -4.40 -18.78 -2.92
N PRO A 224 -5.18 -19.51 -2.11
CA PRO A 224 -6.46 -19.04 -1.62
C PRO A 224 -6.27 -17.85 -0.67
N LYS A 225 -7.26 -16.96 -0.62
CA LYS A 225 -7.31 -15.88 0.39
C LYS A 225 -7.61 -16.50 1.75
N LEU A 226 -6.79 -16.23 2.78
CA LEU A 226 -7.00 -16.75 4.14
C LEU A 226 -6.82 -15.63 5.16
N LYS A 227 -7.90 -15.34 5.91
CA LYS A 227 -7.81 -14.42 7.05
C LYS A 227 -6.92 -15.00 8.14
N ASN A 228 -6.33 -14.13 8.95
CA ASN A 228 -5.56 -14.57 10.11
C ASN A 228 -6.49 -15.22 11.15
N PRO A 229 -6.35 -16.53 11.45
CA PRO A 229 -7.19 -17.19 12.42
C PRO A 229 -7.00 -16.69 13.86
N PHE A 230 -5.88 -16.03 14.12
CA PHE A 230 -5.53 -15.45 15.43
C PHE A 230 -5.85 -13.95 15.54
N GLY A 231 -6.72 -13.43 14.66
CA GLY A 231 -7.03 -12.00 14.57
C GLY A 231 -7.53 -11.36 15.88
N ASN A 232 -8.12 -12.15 16.76
CA ASN A 232 -8.63 -11.69 18.07
C ASN A 232 -7.56 -11.68 19.19
N ILE A 233 -6.37 -12.23 18.95
CA ILE A 233 -5.27 -12.28 19.92
C ILE A 233 -4.22 -11.25 19.52
N PRO A 234 -4.07 -10.11 20.23
CA PRO A 234 -3.30 -8.96 19.76
C PRO A 234 -1.89 -9.29 19.29
N VAL A 235 -1.12 -10.06 20.07
CA VAL A 235 0.27 -10.41 19.72
C VAL A 235 0.32 -11.35 18.52
N LEU A 236 -0.52 -12.39 18.50
CA LEU A 236 -0.56 -13.35 17.38
C LEU A 236 -1.10 -12.68 16.10
N ASN A 237 -2.03 -11.74 16.26
CA ASN A 237 -2.51 -10.95 15.13
C ASN A 237 -1.36 -10.18 14.47
N GLU A 238 -0.51 -9.52 15.23
CA GLU A 238 0.65 -8.76 14.71
C GLU A 238 1.68 -9.67 14.00
N VAL A 239 1.88 -10.89 14.52
CA VAL A 239 2.92 -11.81 14.03
C VAL A 239 2.46 -12.60 12.80
N PHE A 240 1.20 -13.08 12.80
CA PHE A 240 0.69 -13.96 11.76
C PHE A 240 -0.08 -13.22 10.64
N SER A 241 -0.26 -11.89 10.72
CA SER A 241 -0.84 -11.13 9.63
C SER A 241 0.23 -10.71 8.63
N ASN A 242 0.32 -11.39 7.49
CA ASN A 242 1.22 -11.01 6.39
C ASN A 242 0.72 -9.79 5.60
N GLY A 243 -0.49 -9.34 5.86
CA GLY A 243 -1.05 -8.11 5.33
C GLY A 243 -2.26 -7.68 6.14
N THR A 244 -2.33 -6.39 6.44
CA THR A 244 -3.46 -5.76 7.10
C THR A 244 -4.08 -4.75 6.14
N ILE A 245 -5.40 -4.72 6.12
CA ILE A 245 -6.19 -3.80 5.32
C ILE A 245 -7.13 -3.05 6.25
N PHE A 246 -7.09 -1.73 6.17
CA PHE A 246 -8.06 -0.82 6.76
C PHE A 246 -8.91 -0.19 5.66
N LEU A 247 -10.22 -0.18 5.85
CA LEU A 247 -11.11 0.76 5.20
C LEU A 247 -11.43 1.85 6.22
N LEU A 248 -10.97 3.05 5.92
CA LEU A 248 -11.12 4.23 6.78
C LEU A 248 -12.10 5.19 6.16
N GLY A 249 -12.93 5.83 6.97
CA GLY A 249 -13.84 6.88 6.54
C GLY A 249 -13.43 8.25 7.09
N ARG A 250 -13.57 9.30 6.28
CA ARG A 250 -13.64 10.65 6.81
C ARG A 250 -15.07 10.89 7.29
N PRO A 251 -15.33 11.23 8.56
CA PRO A 251 -16.67 11.55 9.04
C PRO A 251 -17.36 12.63 8.20
N GLU A 252 -18.68 12.62 8.15
CA GLU A 252 -19.45 13.61 7.39
C GLU A 252 -19.47 14.99 8.05
N SER A 253 -19.19 15.05 9.35
CA SER A 253 -19.08 16.31 10.12
C SER A 253 -18.30 16.07 11.40
#